data_5c05d40de0089cfbf19a860e972a5732
#
_entry.id   5c05d40de0089cfbf19a860e972a5732
#
_cell.length_a   1.000
_cell.length_b   1.000
_cell.length_c   1.000
_cell.angle_alpha   90.00
_cell.angle_beta   90.00
_cell.angle_gamma   90.00
#
_symmetry.space_group_name_H-M   'P 1'
#
loop_
_entity.id
_entity.type
_entity.pdbx_description
1 polymer ?
#
loop_
_entity_poly.entity_id
_entity_poly.type
_entity_poly.pdbx_seq_one_letter_code
_entity_poly.pdbx_strand_id
1 'polypeptide(L)'
;SEHATGHLLYSRFWNMFLKDRGYIEQNEPFQKLINQGMILGMSAFVYRIDGTNQYVSKNLAKDYTTQAIHVDVSLLKGTTDELDTEAFKSWRPDYADAEFILEDGKYITGREVEKMSKSKYNVVNPDDICNEYGADGLRLYEMFLGPLEQSKPWNTQGLSGVYGFLKKFWNLYFDGDNFSVSDEEPTKAEFKVLHTLIKKVVYDIENFSFNTSVSSFMIAVNELQKLKCNKRNILPLYEMAHERLTAPVHQ
;
A
#
# COMPACT_ATOMS: atom_id res chain seq x y z
N SER A 1 11.83 -5.28 11.08
CA SER A 1 10.60 -5.33 11.91
C SER A 1 10.85 -4.66 13.25
N GLU A 2 9.92 -3.84 13.72
CA GLU A 2 10.01 -3.16 15.03
C GLU A 2 10.06 -4.15 16.20
N HIS A 3 9.52 -5.33 16.01
CA HIS A 3 9.48 -6.40 17.00
C HIS A 3 10.56 -7.47 16.74
N ALA A 4 11.53 -7.20 15.88
CA ALA A 4 12.55 -8.16 15.47
C ALA A 4 13.28 -8.77 16.67
N THR A 5 13.73 -7.95 17.63
CA THR A 5 14.46 -8.43 18.81
C THR A 5 13.63 -9.39 19.64
N GLY A 6 12.42 -9.01 20.03
CA GLY A 6 11.53 -9.90 20.81
C GLY A 6 11.17 -11.17 20.04
N HIS A 7 10.70 -11.02 18.81
CA HIS A 7 10.31 -12.17 17.97
C HIS A 7 11.47 -13.14 17.73
N LEU A 8 12.63 -12.63 17.32
CA LEU A 8 13.79 -13.47 17.00
C LEU A 8 14.35 -14.17 18.23
N LEU A 9 14.43 -13.49 19.39
CA LEU A 9 14.87 -14.09 20.63
C LEU A 9 13.92 -15.20 21.10
N TYR A 10 12.61 -14.96 21.11
CA TYR A 10 11.63 -15.96 21.50
C TYR A 10 11.61 -17.15 20.55
N SER A 11 11.62 -16.93 19.25
CA SER A 11 11.65 -18.00 18.24
C SER A 11 12.88 -18.88 18.42
N ARG A 12 14.06 -18.27 18.61
CA ARG A 12 15.31 -19.00 18.80
C ARG A 12 15.32 -19.77 20.12
N PHE A 13 14.89 -19.15 21.22
CA PHE A 13 14.77 -19.79 22.52
C PHE A 13 13.88 -21.03 22.45
N TRP A 14 12.67 -20.91 21.91
CA TRP A 14 11.74 -22.02 21.77
C TRP A 14 12.27 -23.11 20.85
N ASN A 15 12.90 -22.75 19.74
CA ASN A 15 13.51 -23.74 18.83
C ASN A 15 14.59 -24.55 19.55
N MET A 16 15.49 -23.89 20.27
CA MET A 16 16.55 -24.56 21.03
C MET A 16 15.96 -25.44 22.13
N PHE A 17 14.97 -24.95 22.88
CA PHE A 17 14.30 -25.71 23.92
C PHE A 17 13.64 -27.01 23.36
N LEU A 18 12.90 -26.88 22.27
CA LEU A 18 12.24 -28.03 21.63
C LEU A 18 13.26 -29.03 21.07
N LYS A 19 14.38 -28.55 20.56
CA LYS A 19 15.49 -29.43 20.14
C LYS A 19 16.10 -30.17 21.32
N ASP A 20 16.42 -29.50 22.41
CA ASP A 20 16.99 -30.08 23.60
C ASP A 20 16.06 -31.16 24.21
N ARG A 21 14.74 -30.99 24.01
CA ARG A 21 13.73 -31.96 24.40
C ARG A 21 13.48 -33.05 23.37
N GLY A 22 14.17 -33.05 22.23
CA GLY A 22 14.06 -34.05 21.18
C GLY A 22 12.81 -34.00 20.30
N TYR A 23 12.08 -32.87 20.29
CA TYR A 23 10.89 -32.70 19.47
C TYR A 23 11.20 -32.27 18.04
N ILE A 24 12.33 -31.59 17.81
CA ILE A 24 12.78 -31.12 16.48
C ILE A 24 14.29 -31.34 16.34
N GLU A 25 14.78 -31.39 15.11
CA GLU A 25 16.20 -31.59 14.79
C GLU A 25 16.96 -30.33 14.48
N GLN A 26 16.25 -29.29 14.03
CA GLN A 26 16.83 -28.02 13.55
C GLN A 26 17.42 -27.18 14.68
N ASN A 27 18.62 -26.59 14.42
CA ASN A 27 19.28 -25.71 15.38
C ASN A 27 18.68 -24.30 15.38
N GLU A 28 18.30 -23.82 14.21
CA GLU A 28 17.81 -22.46 14.02
C GLU A 28 16.40 -22.45 13.43
N PRO A 29 15.50 -21.55 13.89
CA PRO A 29 14.11 -21.52 13.43
C PRO A 29 13.93 -21.00 12.01
N PHE A 30 14.91 -20.22 11.49
CA PHE A 30 14.81 -19.56 10.21
C PHE A 30 16.10 -19.71 9.40
N GLN A 31 15.96 -19.88 8.09
CA GLN A 31 17.09 -19.94 7.16
C GLN A 31 17.52 -18.54 6.68
N LYS A 32 16.60 -17.58 6.64
CA LYS A 32 16.84 -16.24 6.13
C LYS A 32 16.00 -15.20 6.88
N LEU A 33 16.60 -14.07 7.20
CA LEU A 33 15.91 -12.89 7.70
C LEU A 33 15.78 -11.85 6.58
N ILE A 34 14.56 -11.41 6.33
CA ILE A 34 14.27 -10.32 5.41
C ILE A 34 13.62 -9.18 6.22
N ASN A 35 14.33 -8.06 6.31
CA ASN A 35 13.81 -6.87 6.97
C ASN A 35 12.92 -6.10 6.00
N GLN A 36 11.63 -6.14 6.23
CA GLN A 36 10.67 -5.34 5.46
C GLN A 36 10.83 -3.85 5.76
N GLY A 37 10.75 -3.00 4.73
CA GLY A 37 10.60 -1.57 4.89
C GLY A 37 9.24 -1.21 5.48
N MET A 38 9.14 -0.02 6.07
CA MET A 38 7.88 0.49 6.61
C MET A 38 7.05 1.19 5.54
N ILE A 39 5.73 1.11 5.66
CA ILE A 39 4.82 2.00 4.96
C ILE A 39 4.73 3.29 5.78
N LEU A 40 5.06 4.41 5.14
CA LEU A 40 5.11 5.73 5.76
C LEU A 40 3.85 6.52 5.42
N GLY A 41 3.43 7.37 6.34
CA GLY A 41 2.32 8.30 6.14
C GLY A 41 2.80 9.67 5.69
N MET A 42 1.93 10.41 5.01
CA MET A 42 2.13 11.81 4.71
C MET A 42 1.51 12.65 5.83
N SER A 43 2.34 13.19 6.73
CA SER A 43 1.88 14.10 7.79
C SER A 43 1.51 15.46 7.23
N ALA A 44 0.60 16.15 7.92
CA ALA A 44 0.23 17.52 7.65
C ALA A 44 0.53 18.41 8.86
N PHE A 45 0.97 19.65 8.59
CA PHE A 45 1.35 20.60 9.63
C PHE A 45 0.67 21.91 9.42
N VAL A 46 0.20 22.50 10.52
CA VAL A 46 -0.11 23.92 10.62
C VAL A 46 0.96 24.65 11.40
N TYR A 47 1.18 25.91 11.12
CA TYR A 47 2.24 26.72 11.73
C TYR A 47 1.61 27.79 12.62
N ARG A 48 1.65 27.59 13.93
CA ARG A 48 1.17 28.54 14.93
C ARG A 48 2.26 29.55 15.20
N ILE A 49 1.92 30.84 15.17
CA ILE A 49 2.82 31.93 15.55
C ILE A 49 3.00 31.89 17.08
N ASP A 50 4.24 31.92 17.54
CA ASP A 50 4.58 31.80 18.97
C ASP A 50 3.83 32.83 19.82
N GLY A 51 3.25 32.37 20.92
CA GLY A 51 2.55 33.20 21.90
C GLY A 51 1.17 33.74 21.43
N THR A 52 0.67 33.29 20.28
CA THR A 52 -0.60 33.74 19.72
C THR A 52 -1.54 32.57 19.41
N ASN A 53 -2.77 32.88 18.99
CA ASN A 53 -3.71 31.89 18.41
C ASN A 53 -3.84 32.05 16.88
N GLN A 54 -2.79 32.60 16.24
CA GLN A 54 -2.73 32.80 14.80
C GLN A 54 -1.93 31.70 14.13
N TYR A 55 -2.44 31.21 13.01
CA TYR A 55 -1.88 30.16 12.19
C TYR A 55 -1.56 30.71 10.81
N VAL A 56 -0.32 30.61 10.39
CA VAL A 56 0.18 31.16 9.12
C VAL A 56 0.38 30.04 8.09
N SER A 57 -0.05 30.31 6.84
CA SER A 57 0.14 29.39 5.72
C SER A 57 1.62 29.09 5.48
N LYS A 58 1.94 27.86 5.03
CA LYS A 58 3.30 27.31 4.90
C LYS A 58 4.32 28.27 4.27
N ASN A 59 3.97 28.86 3.13
CA ASN A 59 4.93 29.68 2.38
C ASN A 59 5.20 31.04 3.04
N LEU A 60 4.28 31.51 3.88
CA LEU A 60 4.43 32.73 4.67
C LEU A 60 5.09 32.48 6.04
N ALA A 61 5.16 31.23 6.48
CA ALA A 61 5.68 30.87 7.80
C ALA A 61 7.14 31.28 8.04
N LYS A 62 7.94 31.42 6.97
CA LYS A 62 9.33 31.89 7.03
C LYS A 62 9.50 33.32 7.60
N ASP A 63 8.45 34.12 7.55
CA ASP A 63 8.47 35.52 7.99
C ASP A 63 8.08 35.66 9.48
N TYR A 64 7.80 34.54 10.17
CA TYR A 64 7.35 34.48 11.56
C TYR A 64 8.13 33.44 12.35
N THR A 65 8.20 33.61 13.67
CA THR A 65 8.62 32.53 14.57
C THR A 65 7.42 31.67 14.84
N THR A 66 7.48 30.38 14.38
CA THR A 66 6.32 29.49 14.40
C THR A 66 6.64 28.15 15.02
N GLN A 67 5.63 27.54 15.61
CA GLN A 67 5.62 26.13 16.03
C GLN A 67 4.82 25.30 15.02
N ALA A 68 5.45 24.26 14.44
CA ALA A 68 4.74 23.29 13.60
C ALA A 68 3.94 22.31 14.46
N ILE A 69 2.66 22.16 14.15
CA ILE A 69 1.73 21.29 14.88
C ILE A 69 1.13 20.28 13.87
N HIS A 70 1.20 18.99 14.19
CA HIS A 70 0.55 17.96 13.41
C HIS A 70 -0.97 18.13 13.41
N VAL A 71 -1.58 17.97 12.25
CA VAL A 71 -3.03 17.98 12.10
C VAL A 71 -3.50 16.71 11.40
N ASP A 72 -4.75 16.36 11.64
CA ASP A 72 -5.35 15.20 11.00
C ASP A 72 -5.42 15.41 9.48
N VAL A 73 -4.94 14.43 8.73
CA VAL A 73 -4.93 14.50 7.27
C VAL A 73 -6.34 14.54 6.67
N SER A 74 -7.35 14.09 7.42
CA SER A 74 -8.76 14.19 7.03
C SER A 74 -9.29 15.63 7.01
N LEU A 75 -8.58 16.58 7.64
CA LEU A 75 -8.92 18.00 7.62
C LEU A 75 -8.46 18.73 6.34
N LEU A 76 -7.80 18.02 5.44
CA LEU A 76 -7.38 18.57 4.15
C LEU A 76 -8.50 18.41 3.12
N LYS A 77 -8.60 19.38 2.23
CA LYS A 77 -9.59 19.36 1.15
C LYS A 77 -9.20 18.40 0.03
N GLY A 78 -9.78 17.21 0.05
CA GLY A 78 -9.54 16.17 -0.96
C GLY A 78 -8.08 15.73 -0.99
N THR A 79 -7.46 15.78 -2.18
CA THR A 79 -6.05 15.38 -2.39
C THR A 79 -5.07 16.54 -2.39
N THR A 80 -5.53 17.73 -1.96
CA THR A 80 -4.72 18.96 -1.94
C THR A 80 -4.02 19.14 -0.59
N ASP A 81 -3.11 20.11 -0.52
CA ASP A 81 -2.49 20.54 0.75
C ASP A 81 -3.27 21.67 1.43
N GLU A 82 -4.47 22.01 0.92
CA GLU A 82 -5.33 23.04 1.49
C GLU A 82 -6.06 22.52 2.73
N LEU A 83 -5.92 23.23 3.85
CA LEU A 83 -6.64 22.95 5.10
C LEU A 83 -8.09 23.44 5.01
N ASP A 84 -9.02 22.64 5.48
CA ASP A 84 -10.36 23.10 5.84
C ASP A 84 -10.29 23.81 7.21
N THR A 85 -10.27 25.15 7.17
CA THR A 85 -10.10 25.98 8.37
C THR A 85 -11.28 25.88 9.34
N GLU A 86 -12.49 25.66 8.83
CA GLU A 86 -13.68 25.50 9.69
C GLU A 86 -13.72 24.12 10.33
N ALA A 87 -13.35 23.07 9.60
CA ALA A 87 -13.18 21.74 10.15
C ALA A 87 -12.06 21.73 11.22
N PHE A 88 -10.97 22.46 11.00
CA PHE A 88 -9.89 22.60 11.99
C PHE A 88 -10.35 23.27 13.29
N LYS A 89 -11.11 24.36 13.21
CA LYS A 89 -11.68 25.02 14.39
C LYS A 89 -12.60 24.09 15.19
N SER A 90 -13.33 23.24 14.50
CA SER A 90 -14.26 22.28 15.09
C SER A 90 -13.58 21.03 15.62
N TRP A 91 -12.36 20.74 15.20
CA TRP A 91 -11.64 19.51 15.53
C TRP A 91 -11.31 19.39 17.03
N ARG A 92 -10.95 20.53 17.66
CA ARG A 92 -10.66 20.58 19.09
C ARG A 92 -11.07 21.92 19.70
N PRO A 93 -11.55 21.93 20.96
CA PRO A 93 -11.93 23.17 21.64
C PRO A 93 -10.82 24.23 21.65
N ASP A 94 -9.55 23.80 21.78
CA ASP A 94 -8.38 24.69 21.81
C ASP A 94 -8.15 25.46 20.52
N TYR A 95 -8.80 25.06 19.42
CA TYR A 95 -8.66 25.68 18.10
C TYR A 95 -9.91 26.49 17.67
N ALA A 96 -10.93 26.54 18.53
CA ALA A 96 -12.20 27.22 18.19
C ALA A 96 -12.01 28.69 17.77
N ASP A 97 -11.07 29.39 18.44
CA ASP A 97 -10.77 30.79 18.17
C ASP A 97 -9.52 30.99 17.28
N ALA A 98 -9.15 29.96 16.50
CA ALA A 98 -7.98 30.04 15.62
C ALA A 98 -8.20 31.09 14.52
N GLU A 99 -7.21 31.97 14.34
CA GLU A 99 -7.15 32.93 13.25
C GLU A 99 -6.15 32.47 12.20
N PHE A 100 -6.48 32.67 10.91
CA PHE A 100 -5.64 32.19 9.82
C PHE A 100 -5.09 33.33 8.96
N ILE A 101 -3.77 33.32 8.75
CA ILE A 101 -3.09 34.14 7.77
C ILE A 101 -2.97 33.32 6.49
N LEU A 102 -3.80 33.65 5.52
CA LEU A 102 -3.99 32.91 4.28
C LEU A 102 -3.03 33.37 3.19
N GLU A 103 -2.72 32.46 2.28
CA GLU A 103 -2.01 32.70 1.02
C GLU A 103 -3.01 32.56 -0.12
N ASP A 104 -3.23 33.64 -0.88
CA ASP A 104 -4.23 33.70 -1.97
C ASP A 104 -5.63 33.18 -1.56
N GLY A 105 -6.04 33.50 -0.32
CA GLY A 105 -7.35 33.09 0.22
C GLY A 105 -7.42 31.62 0.69
N LYS A 106 -6.29 30.90 0.72
CA LYS A 106 -6.20 29.50 1.14
C LYS A 106 -5.18 29.34 2.25
N TYR A 107 -5.40 28.35 3.09
CA TYR A 107 -4.39 27.90 4.06
C TYR A 107 -3.69 26.65 3.52
N ILE A 108 -2.41 26.75 3.21
CA ILE A 108 -1.59 25.66 2.73
C ILE A 108 -0.80 25.05 3.88
N THR A 109 -0.96 23.75 4.10
CA THR A 109 -0.26 22.99 5.15
C THR A 109 1.17 22.63 4.74
N GLY A 110 2.05 22.40 5.73
CA GLY A 110 3.30 21.67 5.52
C GLY A 110 3.01 20.19 5.31
N ARG A 111 3.87 19.53 4.53
CA ARG A 111 3.77 18.08 4.31
C ARG A 111 5.12 17.43 4.51
N GLU A 112 5.14 16.30 5.22
CA GLU A 112 6.35 15.52 5.44
C GLU A 112 6.02 14.03 5.49
N VAL A 113 6.93 13.21 4.91
CA VAL A 113 6.81 11.76 4.97
C VAL A 113 7.37 11.26 6.28
N GLU A 114 6.52 10.66 7.10
CA GLU A 114 6.87 10.18 8.43
C GLU A 114 6.33 8.77 8.68
N LYS A 115 6.82 8.13 9.74
CA LYS A 115 6.21 6.90 10.24
C LYS A 115 4.74 7.14 10.58
N MET A 116 3.84 6.26 10.14
CA MET A 116 2.42 6.31 10.52
C MET A 116 2.25 6.14 12.03
N SER A 117 1.52 7.05 12.64
CA SER A 117 1.24 7.02 14.07
C SER A 117 -0.04 7.79 14.38
N LYS A 118 -0.83 7.28 15.33
CA LYS A 118 -2.05 7.97 15.80
C LYS A 118 -1.74 9.37 16.34
N SER A 119 -0.59 9.58 16.98
CA SER A 119 -0.16 10.87 17.50
C SER A 119 0.23 11.88 16.43
N LYS A 120 0.49 11.43 15.20
CA LYS A 120 0.82 12.28 14.05
C LYS A 120 -0.36 12.50 13.12
N TYR A 121 -1.49 11.85 13.39
CA TYR A 121 -2.73 11.95 12.60
C TYR A 121 -2.54 11.70 11.10
N ASN A 122 -1.60 10.82 10.74
CA ASN A 122 -1.23 10.47 9.38
C ASN A 122 -1.51 9.00 9.04
N VAL A 123 -2.39 8.36 9.81
CA VAL A 123 -2.75 6.95 9.65
C VAL A 123 -3.85 6.82 8.59
N VAL A 124 -3.68 5.87 7.69
CA VAL A 124 -4.73 5.42 6.77
C VAL A 124 -5.44 4.24 7.41
N ASN A 125 -6.78 4.31 7.50
CA ASN A 125 -7.59 3.22 8.05
C ASN A 125 -7.78 2.13 6.99
N PRO A 126 -7.33 0.89 7.23
CA PRO A 126 -7.51 -0.22 6.29
C PRO A 126 -8.98 -0.54 6.00
N ASP A 127 -9.89 -0.34 6.97
CA ASP A 127 -11.31 -0.63 6.77
C ASP A 127 -11.92 0.29 5.72
N ASP A 128 -11.57 1.57 5.72
CA ASP A 128 -12.06 2.53 4.73
C ASP A 128 -11.57 2.16 3.33
N ILE A 129 -10.29 1.77 3.21
CA ILE A 129 -9.70 1.30 1.96
C ILE A 129 -10.38 0.00 1.48
N CYS A 130 -10.63 -0.95 2.38
CA CYS A 130 -11.33 -2.19 2.04
C CYS A 130 -12.77 -1.94 1.59
N ASN A 131 -13.46 -0.97 2.18
CA ASN A 131 -14.83 -0.60 1.78
C ASN A 131 -14.87 0.04 0.38
N GLU A 132 -13.85 0.82 0.00
CA GLU A 132 -13.79 1.53 -1.28
C GLU A 132 -13.20 0.67 -2.41
N TYR A 133 -12.11 -0.07 -2.14
CA TYR A 133 -11.32 -0.79 -3.15
C TYR A 133 -11.33 -2.31 -2.99
N GLY A 134 -11.95 -2.83 -1.95
CA GLY A 134 -11.90 -4.24 -1.59
C GLY A 134 -10.59 -4.67 -0.92
N ALA A 135 -10.63 -5.76 -0.18
CA ALA A 135 -9.46 -6.31 0.51
C ALA A 135 -8.37 -6.77 -0.48
N ASP A 136 -8.76 -7.31 -1.64
CA ASP A 136 -7.81 -7.73 -2.69
C ASP A 136 -7.08 -6.52 -3.29
N GLY A 137 -7.79 -5.39 -3.48
CA GLY A 137 -7.21 -4.14 -3.93
C GLY A 137 -6.13 -3.63 -2.96
N LEU A 138 -6.43 -3.61 -1.66
CA LEU A 138 -5.48 -3.22 -0.61
C LEU A 138 -4.25 -4.13 -0.60
N ARG A 139 -4.43 -5.44 -0.50
CA ARG A 139 -3.35 -6.43 -0.41
C ARG A 139 -2.44 -6.40 -1.64
N LEU A 140 -3.04 -6.33 -2.83
CA LEU A 140 -2.28 -6.26 -4.07
C LEU A 140 -1.48 -4.94 -4.17
N TYR A 141 -2.07 -3.84 -3.69
CA TYR A 141 -1.38 -2.56 -3.65
C TYR A 141 -0.18 -2.55 -2.69
N GLU A 142 -0.30 -3.16 -1.52
CA GLU A 142 0.83 -3.30 -0.58
C GLU A 142 2.00 -4.05 -1.22
N MET A 143 1.74 -5.11 -1.99
CA MET A 143 2.77 -5.82 -2.74
C MET A 143 3.34 -4.99 -3.90
N PHE A 144 2.54 -4.13 -4.50
CA PHE A 144 2.92 -3.30 -5.65
C PHE A 144 3.74 -2.07 -5.30
N LEU A 145 3.62 -1.53 -4.09
CA LEU A 145 4.22 -0.26 -3.65
C LEU A 145 5.73 -0.12 -3.95
N GLY A 146 6.49 -1.23 -3.99
CA GLY A 146 7.91 -1.22 -4.33
C GLY A 146 8.68 -2.38 -3.69
N PRO A 147 10.01 -2.38 -3.77
CA PRO A 147 10.85 -3.43 -3.21
C PRO A 147 10.59 -3.66 -1.72
N LEU A 148 10.54 -4.94 -1.29
CA LEU A 148 10.11 -5.31 0.05
C LEU A 148 10.93 -4.67 1.18
N GLU A 149 12.24 -4.52 0.99
CA GLU A 149 13.16 -4.01 2.01
C GLU A 149 13.17 -2.47 2.14
N GLN A 150 12.53 -1.75 1.21
CA GLN A 150 12.52 -0.30 1.22
C GLN A 150 11.29 0.27 1.92
N SER A 151 11.48 1.31 2.71
CA SER A 151 10.36 2.11 3.24
C SER A 151 9.73 2.94 2.12
N LYS A 152 8.41 3.07 2.14
CA LYS A 152 7.62 3.67 1.04
C LYS A 152 6.52 4.55 1.59
N PRO A 153 6.31 5.75 1.02
CA PRO A 153 5.16 6.58 1.36
C PRO A 153 3.88 5.93 0.83
N TRP A 154 2.84 5.92 1.65
CA TRP A 154 1.50 5.55 1.20
C TRP A 154 0.96 6.59 0.24
N ASN A 155 0.39 6.13 -0.87
CA ASN A 155 -0.29 6.99 -1.85
C ASN A 155 -1.60 6.34 -2.29
N THR A 156 -2.72 6.85 -1.79
CA THR A 156 -4.05 6.33 -2.11
C THR A 156 -4.39 6.41 -3.60
N GLN A 157 -3.81 7.36 -4.34
CA GLN A 157 -4.01 7.44 -5.80
C GLN A 157 -3.48 6.20 -6.55
N GLY A 158 -2.42 5.57 -6.03
CA GLY A 158 -1.88 4.34 -6.60
C GLY A 158 -2.84 3.15 -6.51
N LEU A 159 -3.74 3.13 -5.51
CA LEU A 159 -4.78 2.11 -5.36
C LEU A 159 -5.74 2.06 -6.55
N SER A 160 -6.11 3.20 -7.11
CA SER A 160 -7.00 3.26 -8.27
C SER A 160 -6.42 2.53 -9.48
N GLY A 161 -5.10 2.57 -9.66
CA GLY A 161 -4.39 1.84 -10.71
C GLY A 161 -4.47 0.32 -10.54
N VAL A 162 -4.25 -0.16 -9.31
CA VAL A 162 -4.37 -1.58 -8.96
C VAL A 162 -5.82 -2.06 -9.06
N TYR A 163 -6.77 -1.27 -8.57
CA TYR A 163 -8.19 -1.59 -8.69
C TYR A 163 -8.66 -1.62 -10.15
N GLY A 164 -8.19 -0.68 -10.97
CA GLY A 164 -8.41 -0.70 -12.41
C GLY A 164 -7.85 -1.96 -13.10
N PHE A 165 -6.69 -2.44 -12.65
CA PHE A 165 -6.14 -3.71 -13.10
C PHE A 165 -7.04 -4.90 -12.74
N LEU A 166 -7.52 -4.99 -11.49
CA LEU A 166 -8.42 -6.07 -11.06
C LEU A 166 -9.71 -6.08 -11.88
N LYS A 167 -10.30 -4.91 -12.16
CA LYS A 167 -11.47 -4.80 -13.06
C LYS A 167 -11.16 -5.27 -14.49
N LYS A 168 -10.01 -4.88 -15.05
CA LYS A 168 -9.60 -5.34 -16.38
C LYS A 168 -9.42 -6.85 -16.42
N PHE A 169 -8.84 -7.42 -15.36
CA PHE A 169 -8.65 -8.85 -15.23
C PHE A 169 -9.99 -9.58 -15.15
N TRP A 170 -10.94 -9.10 -14.34
CA TRP A 170 -12.29 -9.62 -14.27
C TRP A 170 -12.96 -9.63 -15.64
N ASN A 171 -12.90 -8.53 -16.34
CA ASN A 171 -13.53 -8.37 -17.66
C ASN A 171 -12.89 -9.19 -18.79
N LEU A 172 -11.76 -9.90 -18.56
CA LEU A 172 -11.28 -10.89 -19.51
C LEU A 172 -12.18 -12.14 -19.57
N TYR A 173 -12.84 -12.46 -18.45
CA TYR A 173 -13.57 -13.71 -18.28
C TYR A 173 -15.04 -13.52 -17.92
N PHE A 174 -15.46 -12.29 -17.65
CA PHE A 174 -16.83 -11.95 -17.33
C PHE A 174 -17.35 -10.85 -18.23
N ASP A 175 -18.58 -11.02 -18.72
CA ASP A 175 -19.39 -9.98 -19.37
C ASP A 175 -20.51 -9.60 -18.40
N GLY A 176 -20.32 -8.49 -17.68
CA GLY A 176 -21.11 -8.20 -16.49
C GLY A 176 -20.90 -9.28 -15.41
N ASP A 177 -21.98 -9.92 -14.99
CA ASP A 177 -21.98 -11.03 -14.02
C ASP A 177 -21.91 -12.42 -14.69
N ASN A 178 -21.89 -12.48 -16.00
CA ASN A 178 -21.90 -13.74 -16.74
C ASN A 178 -20.46 -14.20 -17.02
N PHE A 179 -20.12 -15.40 -16.55
CA PHE A 179 -18.86 -16.03 -16.89
C PHE A 179 -18.84 -16.38 -18.38
N SER A 180 -17.90 -15.80 -19.12
CA SER A 180 -17.79 -15.91 -20.57
C SER A 180 -16.37 -16.32 -20.95
N VAL A 181 -16.16 -17.61 -21.20
CA VAL A 181 -14.88 -18.15 -21.66
C VAL A 181 -15.08 -18.94 -22.93
N SER A 182 -14.08 -18.90 -23.82
CA SER A 182 -14.01 -19.68 -25.02
C SER A 182 -13.23 -20.98 -24.76
N ASP A 183 -13.72 -22.08 -25.33
CA ASP A 183 -13.04 -23.39 -25.35
C ASP A 183 -12.10 -23.55 -26.56
N GLU A 184 -11.91 -22.48 -27.36
CA GLU A 184 -10.95 -22.50 -28.46
C GLU A 184 -9.50 -22.63 -27.93
N GLU A 185 -8.66 -23.30 -28.71
CA GLU A 185 -7.25 -23.42 -28.40
C GLU A 185 -6.55 -22.06 -28.47
N PRO A 186 -5.72 -21.72 -27.46
CA PRO A 186 -4.94 -20.49 -27.46
C PRO A 186 -3.93 -20.45 -28.61
N THR A 187 -3.75 -19.27 -29.16
CA THR A 187 -2.75 -19.00 -30.19
C THR A 187 -1.33 -19.02 -29.60
N LYS A 188 -0.32 -19.14 -30.46
CA LYS A 188 1.09 -19.02 -30.03
C LYS A 188 1.39 -17.68 -29.34
N ALA A 189 0.72 -16.59 -29.72
CA ALA A 189 0.89 -15.27 -29.12
C ALA A 189 0.34 -15.25 -27.69
N GLU A 190 -0.83 -15.83 -27.46
CA GLU A 190 -1.47 -15.92 -26.14
C GLU A 190 -0.66 -16.82 -25.19
N PHE A 191 -0.20 -17.99 -25.65
CA PHE A 191 0.71 -18.84 -24.88
C PHE A 191 2.03 -18.16 -24.56
N LYS A 192 2.58 -17.35 -25.48
CA LYS A 192 3.80 -16.59 -25.21
C LYS A 192 3.60 -15.60 -24.06
N VAL A 193 2.47 -14.89 -24.01
CA VAL A 193 2.15 -13.98 -22.90
C VAL A 193 2.11 -14.76 -21.59
N LEU A 194 1.35 -15.87 -21.54
CA LEU A 194 1.20 -16.71 -20.37
C LEU A 194 2.56 -17.23 -19.85
N HIS A 195 3.33 -17.90 -20.70
CA HIS A 195 4.59 -18.50 -20.28
C HIS A 195 5.67 -17.47 -19.92
N THR A 196 5.64 -16.29 -20.55
CA THR A 196 6.52 -15.18 -20.14
C THR A 196 6.17 -14.71 -18.73
N LEU A 197 4.88 -14.58 -18.42
CA LEU A 197 4.41 -14.22 -17.10
C LEU A 197 4.80 -15.28 -16.06
N ILE A 198 4.52 -16.57 -16.32
CA ILE A 198 4.85 -17.69 -15.43
C ILE A 198 6.34 -17.65 -15.03
N LYS A 199 7.21 -17.58 -16.06
CA LYS A 199 8.66 -17.52 -15.85
C LYS A 199 9.06 -16.34 -14.96
N LYS A 200 8.48 -15.16 -15.23
CA LYS A 200 8.80 -13.94 -14.48
C LYS A 200 8.32 -14.02 -13.04
N VAL A 201 7.08 -14.47 -12.81
CA VAL A 201 6.49 -14.57 -11.47
C VAL A 201 7.23 -15.59 -10.61
N VAL A 202 7.60 -16.76 -11.15
CA VAL A 202 8.40 -17.76 -10.42
C VAL A 202 9.71 -17.14 -9.95
N TYR A 203 10.44 -16.50 -10.87
CA TYR A 203 11.70 -15.82 -10.54
C TYR A 203 11.51 -14.73 -9.48
N ASP A 204 10.48 -13.90 -9.61
CA ASP A 204 10.22 -12.78 -8.70
C ASP A 204 9.85 -13.25 -7.28
N ILE A 205 9.07 -14.34 -7.17
CA ILE A 205 8.70 -14.92 -5.86
C ILE A 205 9.95 -15.47 -5.16
N GLU A 206 10.79 -16.23 -5.88
CA GLU A 206 12.04 -16.77 -5.34
C GLU A 206 13.01 -15.68 -4.87
N ASN A 207 12.93 -14.47 -5.49
CA ASN A 207 13.77 -13.33 -5.17
C ASN A 207 13.05 -12.25 -4.34
N PHE A 208 11.86 -12.51 -3.83
CA PHE A 208 11.03 -11.57 -3.04
C PHE A 208 10.75 -10.23 -3.76
N SER A 209 10.67 -10.25 -5.09
CA SER A 209 10.42 -9.09 -5.95
C SER A 209 8.93 -8.97 -6.29
N PHE A 210 8.06 -8.93 -5.27
CA PHE A 210 6.60 -8.98 -5.44
C PHE A 210 6.05 -7.83 -6.28
N ASN A 211 6.61 -6.63 -6.14
CA ASN A 211 6.19 -5.45 -6.92
C ASN A 211 6.39 -5.64 -8.43
N THR A 212 7.44 -6.35 -8.85
CA THR A 212 7.66 -6.65 -10.27
C THR A 212 6.76 -7.78 -10.76
N SER A 213 6.37 -8.73 -9.89
CA SER A 213 5.34 -9.71 -10.21
C SER A 213 4.01 -9.03 -10.52
N VAL A 214 3.55 -8.12 -9.65
CA VAL A 214 2.28 -7.38 -9.86
C VAL A 214 2.31 -6.59 -11.17
N SER A 215 3.43 -5.89 -11.44
CA SER A 215 3.61 -5.19 -12.71
C SER A 215 3.52 -6.14 -13.92
N SER A 216 4.09 -7.34 -13.80
CA SER A 216 4.09 -8.34 -14.87
C SER A 216 2.68 -8.87 -15.13
N PHE A 217 1.85 -9.06 -14.09
CA PHE A 217 0.44 -9.38 -14.25
C PHE A 217 -0.32 -8.26 -14.97
N MET A 218 -0.09 -6.99 -14.61
CA MET A 218 -0.71 -5.85 -15.29
C MET A 218 -0.37 -5.80 -16.78
N ILE A 219 0.90 -6.07 -17.13
CA ILE A 219 1.35 -6.13 -18.52
C ILE A 219 0.67 -7.29 -19.25
N ALA A 220 0.65 -8.48 -18.66
CA ALA A 220 0.04 -9.66 -19.28
C ALA A 220 -1.46 -9.48 -19.55
N VAL A 221 -2.21 -8.93 -18.58
CA VAL A 221 -3.65 -8.63 -18.77
C VAL A 221 -3.87 -7.62 -19.90
N ASN A 222 -3.07 -6.56 -19.97
CA ASN A 222 -3.17 -5.59 -21.05
C ASN A 222 -2.87 -6.21 -22.43
N GLU A 223 -1.89 -7.12 -22.53
CA GLU A 223 -1.59 -7.83 -23.76
C GLU A 223 -2.71 -8.81 -24.14
N LEU A 224 -3.26 -9.57 -23.18
CA LEU A 224 -4.40 -10.48 -23.43
C LEU A 224 -5.65 -9.71 -23.87
N GLN A 225 -5.89 -8.51 -23.31
CA GLN A 225 -7.00 -7.64 -23.76
C GLN A 225 -6.82 -7.20 -25.23
N LYS A 226 -5.59 -6.83 -25.63
CA LYS A 226 -5.31 -6.48 -27.05
C LYS A 226 -5.55 -7.65 -27.98
N LEU A 227 -5.25 -8.86 -27.52
CA LEU A 227 -5.50 -10.11 -28.26
C LEU A 227 -6.97 -10.55 -28.18
N LYS A 228 -7.83 -9.86 -27.43
CA LYS A 228 -9.22 -10.24 -27.13
C LYS A 228 -9.33 -11.68 -26.61
N CYS A 229 -8.38 -12.07 -25.77
CA CYS A 229 -8.28 -13.43 -25.27
C CYS A 229 -9.15 -13.63 -24.02
N ASN A 230 -10.12 -14.55 -24.11
CA ASN A 230 -10.92 -15.05 -22.99
C ASN A 230 -10.91 -16.58 -22.92
N LYS A 231 -9.81 -17.21 -23.33
CA LYS A 231 -9.74 -18.67 -23.51
C LYS A 231 -9.50 -19.40 -22.19
N ARG A 232 -10.23 -20.52 -22.01
CA ARG A 232 -10.18 -21.35 -20.80
C ARG A 232 -8.76 -21.80 -20.44
N ASN A 233 -7.96 -22.20 -21.43
CA ASN A 233 -6.59 -22.69 -21.22
C ASN A 233 -5.58 -21.60 -20.83
N ILE A 234 -5.98 -20.32 -20.85
CA ILE A 234 -5.21 -19.19 -20.29
C ILE A 234 -5.65 -18.86 -18.85
N LEU A 235 -6.79 -19.39 -18.42
CA LEU A 235 -7.36 -19.17 -17.07
C LEU A 235 -6.43 -19.59 -15.91
N PRO A 236 -5.53 -20.60 -16.00
CA PRO A 236 -4.54 -20.89 -14.96
C PRO A 236 -3.69 -19.69 -14.55
N LEU A 237 -3.70 -18.63 -15.34
CA LEU A 237 -3.19 -17.32 -14.96
C LEU A 237 -3.81 -16.83 -13.64
N TYR A 238 -5.11 -17.08 -13.47
CA TYR A 238 -5.86 -16.72 -12.26
C TYR A 238 -5.45 -17.59 -11.06
N GLU A 239 -5.45 -18.90 -11.25
CA GLU A 239 -5.10 -19.86 -10.19
C GLU A 239 -3.68 -19.63 -9.67
N MET A 240 -2.71 -19.43 -10.57
CA MET A 240 -1.34 -19.11 -10.20
C MET A 240 -1.21 -17.75 -9.48
N ALA A 241 -1.95 -16.73 -9.92
CA ALA A 241 -1.93 -15.42 -9.27
C ALA A 241 -2.56 -15.49 -7.88
N HIS A 242 -3.70 -16.15 -7.78
CA HIS A 242 -4.46 -16.28 -6.55
C HIS A 242 -3.74 -17.19 -5.54
N GLU A 243 -3.32 -18.37 -5.93
CA GLU A 243 -2.66 -19.32 -5.02
C GLU A 243 -1.28 -18.84 -4.54
N ARG A 244 -0.46 -18.24 -5.43
CA ARG A 244 0.90 -17.83 -5.06
C ARG A 244 1.01 -16.45 -4.42
N LEU A 245 0.07 -15.54 -4.71
CA LEU A 245 0.02 -14.23 -4.04
C LEU A 245 -0.78 -14.24 -2.74
N THR A 246 -1.67 -15.23 -2.55
CA THR A 246 -2.51 -15.36 -1.35
C THR A 246 -2.11 -16.53 -0.46
N ALA A 247 -1.29 -17.47 -0.94
CA ALA A 247 -0.77 -18.54 -0.11
C ALA A 247 0.05 -17.92 1.04
N PRO A 248 -0.19 -18.34 2.28
CA PRO A 248 0.72 -18.00 3.36
C PRO A 248 2.11 -18.53 2.98
N VAL A 249 3.14 -17.70 3.19
CA VAL A 249 4.55 -18.09 3.01
C VAL A 249 4.88 -19.10 4.14
N HIS A 250 4.29 -20.28 4.04
CA HIS A 250 4.54 -21.41 4.89
C HIS A 250 5.08 -22.55 4.01
N GLN A 251 6.35 -22.46 3.71
CA GLN A 251 7.21 -23.65 3.54
C GLN A 251 8.63 -23.28 3.96
#